data_661343ee4e84ce785e21292bc12a48f9
#
_entry.id   661343ee4e84ce785e21292bc12a48f9
#
_cell.length_a   1.000
_cell.length_b   1.000
_cell.length_c   1.000
_cell.angle_alpha   90.00
_cell.angle_beta   90.00
_cell.angle_gamma   90.00
#
_symmetry.space_group_name_H-M   'P 1'
#
loop_
_entity.id
_entity.type
_entity.pdbx_description
1 polymer ?
#
loop_
_entity_poly.entity_id
_entity_poly.type
_entity_poly.pdbx_seq_one_letter_code
_entity_poly.pdbx_strand_id
1 'polypeptide(L)'
;LPSILARVVIFCAIAVGIIQALQLDAKSRMSSTIVMMAFFAAAAPQFMFLHSSESFIWAFGMMLKGTDKTVNFWDYAYQATFINLIYALSMATVYIVKGRETLVSGAHFSTFIEQSCREMGPIQPREIKLLVLVFGIILGFMLEPLTHIDPVYVCCVLALLSYLPGINVLDRESFSNLNIVFLVFITGCMAIGFVGGSVGANKWAVASIVPLLQGWGETMSVVCAYAAG
;
A
#
# COMPACT_ATOMS: atom_id res chain seq x y z
N LEU A 1 5.15 -4.54 -0.94
CA LEU A 1 4.51 -4.75 0.37
C LEU A 1 3.00 -4.63 0.23
N PRO A 2 2.21 -5.63 0.66
CA PRO A 2 0.75 -5.64 0.50
C PRO A 2 0.02 -4.69 1.46
N SER A 3 0.68 -4.12 2.46
CA SER A 3 0.09 -3.18 3.40
C SER A 3 0.49 -1.74 3.10
N ILE A 4 -0.49 -0.85 2.93
CA ILE A 4 -0.26 0.58 2.76
C ILE A 4 0.39 1.18 4.01
N LEU A 5 -0.03 0.74 5.20
CA LEU A 5 0.50 1.25 6.47
C LEU A 5 1.99 0.94 6.62
N ALA A 6 2.41 -0.29 6.28
CA ALA A 6 3.82 -0.65 6.31
C ALA A 6 4.64 0.23 5.34
N ARG A 7 4.12 0.49 4.13
CA ARG A 7 4.78 1.38 3.17
C ARG A 7 4.88 2.80 3.70
N VAL A 8 3.77 3.35 4.21
CA VAL A 8 3.75 4.72 4.76
C VAL A 8 4.75 4.87 5.91
N VAL A 9 4.80 3.92 6.84
CA VAL A 9 5.76 3.96 7.95
C VAL A 9 7.20 3.97 7.45
N ILE A 10 7.55 3.11 6.49
CA ILE A 10 8.90 3.05 5.91
C ILE A 10 9.23 4.35 5.19
N PHE A 11 8.37 4.82 4.29
CA PHE A 11 8.63 6.04 3.51
C PHE A 11 8.67 7.29 4.40
N CYS A 12 7.81 7.38 5.41
CA CYS A 12 7.84 8.48 6.37
C CYS A 12 9.10 8.44 7.24
N ALA A 13 9.57 7.26 7.66
CA ALA A 13 10.83 7.13 8.39
C ALA A 13 12.02 7.61 7.54
N ILE A 14 12.06 7.24 6.25
CA ILE A 14 13.07 7.75 5.31
C ILE A 14 12.96 9.27 5.17
N ALA A 15 11.74 9.81 5.02
CA ALA A 15 11.52 11.25 4.90
C ALA A 15 12.01 12.02 6.15
N VAL A 16 11.74 11.50 7.34
CA VAL A 16 12.23 12.08 8.61
C VAL A 16 13.74 12.03 8.67
N GLY A 17 14.35 10.90 8.27
CA GLY A 17 15.82 10.78 8.19
C GLY A 17 16.43 11.82 7.24
N ILE A 18 15.83 12.05 6.07
CA ILE A 18 16.27 13.08 5.12
C ILE A 18 16.14 14.49 5.73
N ILE A 19 15.03 14.80 6.42
CA ILE A 19 14.81 16.10 7.06
C ILE A 19 15.87 16.36 8.14
N GLN A 20 16.16 15.35 8.95
CA GLN A 20 17.19 15.44 10.01
C GLN A 20 18.58 15.62 9.42
N ALA A 21 18.93 14.87 8.40
CA ALA A 21 20.22 14.95 7.74
C ALA A 21 20.48 16.29 7.05
N LEU A 22 19.43 16.87 6.47
CA LEU A 22 19.50 18.20 5.86
C LEU A 22 19.35 19.33 6.89
N GLN A 23 19.25 19.00 8.20
CA GLN A 23 19.07 19.94 9.30
C GLN A 23 17.93 20.94 9.06
N LEU A 24 16.84 20.47 8.41
CA LEU A 24 15.69 21.29 8.13
C LEU A 24 14.82 21.45 9.38
N ASP A 25 14.27 22.64 9.56
CA ASP A 25 13.26 22.84 10.60
C ASP A 25 12.02 21.96 10.32
N ALA A 26 11.58 21.21 11.34
CA ALA A 26 10.42 20.32 11.24
C ALA A 26 9.13 21.05 10.80
N LYS A 27 9.01 22.33 11.08
CA LYS A 27 7.87 23.20 10.70
C LYS A 27 8.08 23.89 9.35
N SER A 28 9.20 23.68 8.68
CA SER A 28 9.46 24.31 7.40
C SER A 28 8.52 23.77 6.32
N ARG A 29 8.22 24.61 5.33
CA ARG A 29 7.43 24.21 4.15
C ARG A 29 8.08 23.05 3.40
N MET A 30 9.41 23.01 3.40
CA MET A 30 10.18 21.97 2.76
C MET A 30 10.01 20.61 3.46
N SER A 31 10.11 20.58 4.79
CA SER A 31 9.89 19.35 5.58
C SER A 31 8.49 18.80 5.38
N SER A 32 7.48 19.67 5.39
CA SER A 32 6.10 19.28 5.10
C SER A 32 5.96 18.70 3.68
N THR A 33 6.62 19.29 2.69
CA THR A 33 6.59 18.80 1.30
C THR A 33 7.24 17.42 1.20
N ILE A 34 8.39 17.20 1.82
CA ILE A 34 9.09 15.90 1.82
C ILE A 34 8.21 14.81 2.43
N VAL A 35 7.60 15.07 3.59
CA VAL A 35 6.70 14.09 4.26
C VAL A 35 5.47 13.80 3.40
N MET A 36 4.86 14.81 2.82
CA MET A 36 3.70 14.63 1.92
C MET A 36 4.07 13.84 0.67
N MET A 37 5.22 14.12 0.05
CA MET A 37 5.71 13.34 -1.08
C MET A 37 5.95 11.88 -0.70
N ALA A 38 6.55 11.61 0.45
CA ALA A 38 6.75 10.25 0.97
C ALA A 38 5.42 9.52 1.17
N PHE A 39 4.43 10.20 1.75
CA PHE A 39 3.08 9.65 1.93
C PHE A 39 2.43 9.29 0.59
N PHE A 40 2.43 10.20 -0.38
CA PHE A 40 1.84 9.94 -1.70
C PHE A 40 2.61 8.86 -2.49
N ALA A 41 3.95 8.84 -2.40
CA ALA A 41 4.76 7.79 -3.00
C ALA A 41 4.44 6.40 -2.41
N ALA A 42 4.16 6.32 -1.11
CA ALA A 42 3.73 5.10 -0.45
C ALA A 42 2.32 4.66 -0.86
N ALA A 43 1.43 5.63 -1.13
CA ALA A 43 0.04 5.38 -1.48
C ALA A 43 -0.16 5.03 -2.97
N ALA A 44 0.64 5.60 -3.88
CA ALA A 44 0.47 5.43 -5.32
C ALA A 44 0.39 3.96 -5.79
N PRO A 45 1.24 3.02 -5.33
CA PRO A 45 1.16 1.62 -5.75
C PRO A 45 -0.11 0.90 -5.28
N GLN A 46 -0.85 1.47 -4.33
CA GLN A 46 -2.07 0.86 -3.81
C GLN A 46 -3.11 0.61 -4.90
N PHE A 47 -3.20 1.51 -5.85
CA PHE A 47 -4.18 1.44 -6.93
C PHE A 47 -3.66 0.73 -8.17
N MET A 48 -2.35 0.43 -8.25
CA MET A 48 -1.74 -0.20 -9.42
C MET A 48 -1.89 -1.72 -9.42
N PHE A 49 -1.86 -2.34 -8.25
CA PHE A 49 -1.86 -3.80 -8.12
C PHE A 49 -2.95 -4.26 -7.17
N LEU A 50 -3.69 -5.29 -7.55
CA LEU A 50 -4.78 -5.84 -6.75
C LEU A 50 -4.35 -6.20 -5.33
N HIS A 51 -3.19 -6.85 -5.18
CA HIS A 51 -2.66 -7.30 -3.90
C HIS A 51 -1.83 -6.24 -3.14
N SER A 52 -1.86 -5.00 -3.59
CA SER A 52 -1.12 -3.93 -2.93
C SER A 52 -1.85 -3.35 -1.72
N SER A 53 -3.12 -3.70 -1.53
CA SER A 53 -3.93 -3.30 -0.40
C SER A 53 -4.89 -4.41 0.00
N GLU A 54 -4.88 -4.75 1.26
CA GLU A 54 -5.82 -5.69 1.88
C GLU A 54 -7.28 -5.25 1.67
N SER A 55 -7.56 -3.95 1.70
CA SER A 55 -8.91 -3.41 1.51
C SER A 55 -9.45 -3.69 0.11
N PHE A 56 -8.59 -3.64 -0.92
CA PHE A 56 -9.00 -3.93 -2.30
C PHE A 56 -9.30 -5.41 -2.49
N ILE A 57 -8.45 -6.30 -1.99
CA ILE A 57 -8.66 -7.74 -2.08
C ILE A 57 -10.01 -8.10 -1.46
N TRP A 58 -10.29 -7.53 -0.29
CA TRP A 58 -11.54 -7.76 0.42
C TRP A 58 -12.76 -7.18 -0.34
N ALA A 59 -12.66 -5.94 -0.83
CA ALA A 59 -13.72 -5.29 -1.59
C ALA A 59 -14.05 -6.08 -2.87
N PHE A 60 -13.05 -6.49 -3.64
CA PHE A 60 -13.26 -7.31 -4.84
C PHE A 60 -13.83 -8.68 -4.49
N GLY A 61 -13.36 -9.34 -3.43
CA GLY A 61 -13.93 -10.59 -2.96
C GLY A 61 -15.41 -10.48 -2.59
N MET A 62 -15.81 -9.36 -2.00
CA MET A 62 -17.23 -9.08 -1.70
C MET A 62 -18.05 -8.77 -2.97
N MET A 63 -17.52 -7.94 -3.87
CA MET A 63 -18.21 -7.55 -5.10
C MET A 63 -18.42 -8.72 -6.06
N LEU A 64 -17.47 -9.63 -6.13
CA LEU A 64 -17.53 -10.80 -7.02
C LEU A 64 -18.26 -11.99 -6.39
N LYS A 65 -18.59 -11.92 -5.11
CA LYS A 65 -19.30 -12.98 -4.41
C LYS A 65 -20.67 -13.25 -5.06
N GLY A 66 -20.83 -14.46 -5.59
CA GLY A 66 -22.04 -14.87 -6.30
C GLY A 66 -22.01 -14.60 -7.81
N THR A 67 -20.87 -14.19 -8.35
CA THR A 67 -20.60 -14.13 -9.79
C THR A 67 -19.56 -15.18 -10.16
N ASP A 68 -19.62 -15.70 -11.39
CA ASP A 68 -18.62 -16.62 -11.93
C ASP A 68 -17.36 -15.88 -12.43
N LYS A 69 -17.24 -14.60 -12.12
CA LYS A 69 -16.11 -13.77 -12.53
C LYS A 69 -15.04 -13.76 -11.46
N THR A 70 -13.81 -13.97 -11.88
CA THR A 70 -12.59 -13.79 -11.06
C THR A 70 -11.77 -12.65 -11.65
N VAL A 71 -11.21 -11.81 -10.79
CA VAL A 71 -10.26 -10.77 -11.20
C VAL A 71 -8.87 -11.25 -10.82
N ASN A 72 -8.06 -11.51 -11.83
CA ASN A 72 -6.69 -11.94 -11.66
C ASN A 72 -5.76 -10.73 -11.48
N PHE A 73 -4.57 -10.97 -10.89
CA PHE A 73 -3.53 -9.95 -10.71
C PHE A 73 -3.22 -9.18 -12.01
N TRP A 74 -3.05 -9.89 -13.12
CA TRP A 74 -2.68 -9.29 -14.39
C TRP A 74 -3.80 -8.51 -15.05
N ASP A 75 -5.05 -9.00 -14.97
CA ASP A 75 -6.21 -8.31 -15.52
C ASP A 75 -6.41 -6.96 -14.84
N TYR A 76 -6.29 -6.94 -13.50
CA TYR A 76 -6.37 -5.71 -12.74
C TYR A 76 -5.20 -4.77 -13.04
N ALA A 77 -3.97 -5.30 -13.04
CA ALA A 77 -2.77 -4.50 -13.30
C ALA A 77 -2.83 -3.83 -14.68
N TYR A 78 -3.26 -4.55 -15.71
CA TYR A 78 -3.37 -4.01 -17.06
C TYR A 78 -4.37 -2.85 -17.14
N GLN A 79 -5.53 -2.97 -16.49
CA GLN A 79 -6.56 -1.94 -16.52
C GLN A 79 -6.25 -0.74 -15.61
N ALA A 80 -5.71 -1.01 -14.43
CA ALA A 80 -5.49 0.00 -13.41
C ALA A 80 -4.16 0.78 -13.58
N THR A 81 -3.11 0.14 -14.11
CA THR A 81 -1.76 0.73 -14.16
C THR A 81 -1.73 2.03 -14.95
N PHE A 82 -2.41 2.09 -16.09
CA PHE A 82 -2.39 3.29 -16.95
C PHE A 82 -2.97 4.52 -16.23
N ILE A 83 -4.13 4.38 -15.61
CA ILE A 83 -4.80 5.47 -14.89
C ILE A 83 -3.95 5.89 -13.68
N ASN A 84 -3.40 4.91 -12.95
CA ASN A 84 -2.59 5.18 -11.79
C ASN A 84 -1.22 5.77 -12.13
N LEU A 85 -0.66 5.43 -13.28
CA LEU A 85 0.55 6.08 -13.77
C LEU A 85 0.31 7.56 -14.07
N ILE A 86 -0.81 7.90 -14.71
CA ILE A 86 -1.22 9.29 -14.94
C ILE A 86 -1.38 10.02 -13.60
N TYR A 87 -2.04 9.39 -12.62
CA TYR A 87 -2.19 9.95 -11.28
C TYR A 87 -0.83 10.19 -10.60
N ALA A 88 0.06 9.20 -10.61
CA ALA A 88 1.39 9.31 -10.02
C ALA A 88 2.22 10.41 -10.67
N LEU A 89 2.20 10.50 -12.02
CA LEU A 89 2.89 11.53 -12.77
C LEU A 89 2.30 12.93 -12.51
N SER A 90 0.98 13.06 -12.43
CA SER A 90 0.33 14.33 -12.13
C SER A 90 0.69 14.83 -10.73
N MET A 91 0.70 13.94 -9.75
CA MET A 91 1.13 14.27 -8.38
C MET A 91 2.61 14.64 -8.32
N ALA A 92 3.48 13.87 -8.98
CA ALA A 92 4.90 14.20 -9.07
C ALA A 92 5.11 15.58 -9.71
N THR A 93 4.38 15.88 -10.77
CA THR A 93 4.45 17.20 -11.45
C THR A 93 4.04 18.33 -10.53
N VAL A 94 2.91 18.17 -9.80
CA VAL A 94 2.44 19.18 -8.82
C VAL A 94 3.49 19.44 -7.76
N TYR A 95 4.13 18.39 -7.22
CA TYR A 95 5.17 18.54 -6.21
C TYR A 95 6.46 19.15 -6.77
N ILE A 96 6.89 18.78 -7.97
CA ILE A 96 8.05 19.37 -8.62
C ILE A 96 7.82 20.85 -8.85
N VAL A 97 6.66 21.24 -9.37
CA VAL A 97 6.34 22.65 -9.65
C VAL A 97 6.24 23.46 -8.36
N LYS A 98 5.54 22.95 -7.35
CA LYS A 98 5.41 23.64 -6.04
C LYS A 98 6.67 23.61 -5.20
N GLY A 99 7.47 22.54 -5.33
CA GLY A 99 8.72 22.36 -4.59
C GLY A 99 9.93 23.02 -5.24
N ARG A 100 9.79 23.57 -6.44
CA ARG A 100 10.91 24.12 -7.22
C ARG A 100 11.66 25.26 -6.50
N GLU A 101 10.96 26.02 -5.68
CA GLU A 101 11.56 27.09 -4.86
C GLU A 101 12.30 26.58 -3.64
N THR A 102 12.12 25.30 -3.29
CA THR A 102 12.64 24.67 -2.06
C THR A 102 13.64 23.55 -2.35
N LEU A 103 14.07 23.39 -3.60
CA LEU A 103 15.03 22.33 -3.97
C LEU A 103 16.38 22.58 -3.28
N VAL A 104 16.73 21.69 -2.36
CA VAL A 104 18.08 21.60 -1.80
C VAL A 104 19.06 21.26 -2.93
N SER A 105 20.22 21.86 -2.88
CA SER A 105 21.31 21.54 -3.82
C SER A 105 21.54 20.01 -3.84
N GLY A 106 21.45 19.42 -5.04
CA GLY A 106 21.61 17.97 -5.21
C GLY A 106 22.93 17.42 -4.64
N ALA A 107 23.93 18.27 -4.47
CA ALA A 107 25.21 17.92 -3.86
C ALA A 107 25.07 17.50 -2.37
N HIS A 108 24.25 18.21 -1.58
CA HIS A 108 24.02 17.83 -0.19
C HIS A 108 23.28 16.52 -0.05
N PHE A 109 22.32 16.26 -0.94
CA PHE A 109 21.59 15.00 -0.95
C PHE A 109 22.47 13.80 -1.31
N SER A 110 23.34 13.96 -2.32
CA SER A 110 24.31 12.92 -2.72
C SER A 110 25.25 12.56 -1.57
N THR A 111 25.83 13.57 -0.90
CA THR A 111 26.72 13.35 0.24
C THR A 111 26.02 12.62 1.38
N PHE A 112 24.75 12.98 1.65
CA PHE A 112 23.95 12.29 2.67
C PHE A 112 23.73 10.81 2.33
N ILE A 113 23.35 10.51 1.08
CA ILE A 113 23.15 9.12 0.66
C ILE A 113 24.46 8.32 0.78
N GLU A 114 25.58 8.87 0.34
CA GLU A 114 26.87 8.21 0.47
C GLU A 114 27.26 7.95 1.93
N GLN A 115 27.04 8.92 2.80
CA GLN A 115 27.31 8.76 4.22
C GLN A 115 26.41 7.70 4.86
N SER A 116 25.10 7.75 4.59
CA SER A 116 24.14 6.76 5.07
C SER A 116 24.47 5.35 4.59
N CYS A 117 24.87 5.20 3.32
CA CYS A 117 25.30 3.92 2.79
C CYS A 117 26.57 3.39 3.47
N ARG A 118 27.52 4.28 3.82
CA ARG A 118 28.73 3.89 4.55
C ARG A 118 28.41 3.49 6.00
N GLU A 119 27.50 4.19 6.65
CA GLU A 119 27.09 3.89 8.03
C GLU A 119 26.31 2.58 8.14
N MET A 120 25.49 2.24 7.13
CA MET A 120 24.79 0.96 7.08
C MET A 120 25.70 -0.26 6.93
N GLY A 121 26.90 -0.07 6.35
CA GLY A 121 27.87 -1.14 6.15
C GLY A 121 27.47 -2.15 5.07
N PRO A 122 28.17 -3.31 5.00
CA PRO A 122 27.88 -4.34 4.02
C PRO A 122 26.57 -5.07 4.32
N ILE A 123 25.87 -5.47 3.26
CA ILE A 123 24.61 -6.22 3.34
C ILE A 123 24.79 -7.49 4.16
N GLN A 124 23.99 -7.66 5.19
CA GLN A 124 24.04 -8.82 6.06
C GLN A 124 23.31 -10.03 5.44
N PRO A 125 23.73 -11.27 5.75
CA PRO A 125 23.04 -12.47 5.26
C PRO A 125 21.55 -12.54 5.65
N ARG A 126 21.17 -11.94 6.78
CA ARG A 126 19.79 -11.82 7.23
C ARG A 126 18.96 -10.96 6.28
N GLU A 127 19.54 -9.87 5.78
CA GLU A 127 18.86 -8.96 4.82
C GLU A 127 18.65 -9.63 3.46
N ILE A 128 19.64 -10.41 3.00
CA ILE A 128 19.52 -11.19 1.76
C ILE A 128 18.38 -12.21 1.89
N LYS A 129 18.30 -12.93 3.01
CA LYS A 129 17.21 -13.87 3.28
C LYS A 129 15.85 -13.17 3.28
N LEU A 130 15.76 -11.99 3.89
CA LEU A 130 14.54 -11.17 3.89
C LEU A 130 14.15 -10.77 2.46
N LEU A 131 15.11 -10.30 1.66
CA LEU A 131 14.86 -9.95 0.25
C LEU A 131 14.34 -11.14 -0.56
N VAL A 132 14.92 -12.32 -0.37
CA VAL A 132 14.47 -13.56 -1.03
C VAL A 132 13.03 -13.90 -0.63
N LEU A 133 12.69 -13.79 0.67
CA LEU A 133 11.31 -14.03 1.13
C LEU A 133 10.33 -13.01 0.54
N VAL A 134 10.67 -11.73 0.54
CA VAL A 134 9.82 -10.67 -0.07
C VAL A 134 9.65 -10.89 -1.57
N PHE A 135 10.72 -11.26 -2.26
CA PHE A 135 10.65 -11.60 -3.69
C PHE A 135 9.78 -12.84 -3.92
N GLY A 136 9.85 -13.84 -3.05
CA GLY A 136 8.98 -15.01 -3.07
C GLY A 136 7.49 -14.65 -2.93
N ILE A 137 7.14 -13.69 -2.09
CA ILE A 137 5.76 -13.17 -1.96
C ILE A 137 5.32 -12.54 -3.30
N ILE A 138 6.15 -11.69 -3.87
CA ILE A 138 5.84 -11.00 -5.15
C ILE A 138 5.65 -12.04 -6.27
N LEU A 139 6.54 -13.02 -6.37
CA LEU A 139 6.42 -14.10 -7.33
C LEU A 139 5.14 -14.92 -7.12
N GLY A 140 4.78 -15.20 -5.86
CA GLY A 140 3.54 -15.90 -5.54
C GLY A 140 2.30 -15.17 -6.06
N PHE A 141 2.26 -13.85 -5.93
CA PHE A 141 1.17 -13.03 -6.48
C PHE A 141 1.15 -13.03 -8.02
N MET A 142 2.33 -12.95 -8.64
CA MET A 142 2.43 -12.96 -10.10
C MET A 142 2.06 -14.32 -10.70
N LEU A 143 2.31 -15.42 -9.99
CA LEU A 143 2.05 -16.78 -10.43
C LEU A 143 0.65 -17.29 -10.05
N GLU A 144 -0.14 -16.51 -9.31
CA GLU A 144 -1.53 -16.86 -8.94
C GLU A 144 -2.34 -17.41 -10.13
N PRO A 145 -2.36 -16.76 -11.32
CA PRO A 145 -3.15 -17.25 -12.46
C PRO A 145 -2.69 -18.61 -13.00
N LEU A 146 -1.45 -18.99 -12.75
CA LEU A 146 -0.87 -20.27 -13.21
C LEU A 146 -1.02 -21.37 -12.16
N THR A 147 -0.85 -21.01 -10.89
CA THR A 147 -0.85 -21.97 -9.78
C THR A 147 -2.23 -22.20 -9.20
N HIS A 148 -3.16 -21.27 -9.41
CA HIS A 148 -4.47 -21.22 -8.76
C HIS A 148 -4.40 -21.30 -7.22
N ILE A 149 -3.25 -20.92 -6.64
CA ILE A 149 -3.04 -20.86 -5.20
C ILE A 149 -3.36 -19.44 -4.73
N ASP A 150 -4.26 -19.31 -3.78
CA ASP A 150 -4.58 -18.01 -3.21
C ASP A 150 -3.32 -17.39 -2.57
N PRO A 151 -2.98 -16.15 -2.91
CA PRO A 151 -1.82 -15.43 -2.38
C PRO A 151 -1.71 -15.39 -0.87
N VAL A 152 -2.82 -15.50 -0.15
CA VAL A 152 -2.86 -15.58 1.32
C VAL A 152 -2.06 -16.78 1.82
N TYR A 153 -2.20 -17.95 1.19
CA TYR A 153 -1.43 -19.15 1.57
C TYR A 153 0.07 -18.95 1.36
N VAL A 154 0.45 -18.30 0.25
CA VAL A 154 1.86 -17.98 -0.02
C VAL A 154 2.41 -17.06 1.07
N CYS A 155 1.68 -16.02 1.43
CA CYS A 155 2.06 -15.11 2.53
C CYS A 155 2.20 -15.85 3.86
N CYS A 156 1.24 -16.71 4.21
CA CYS A 156 1.27 -17.50 5.45
C CYS A 156 2.48 -18.43 5.50
N VAL A 157 2.73 -19.15 4.42
CA VAL A 157 3.88 -20.09 4.35
C VAL A 157 5.20 -19.33 4.47
N LEU A 158 5.39 -18.25 3.71
CA LEU A 158 6.63 -17.46 3.75
C LEU A 158 6.81 -16.74 5.10
N ALA A 159 5.72 -16.29 5.72
CA ALA A 159 5.76 -15.75 7.07
C ALA A 159 6.21 -16.80 8.08
N LEU A 160 5.67 -18.01 8.05
CA LEU A 160 6.10 -19.11 8.91
C LEU A 160 7.56 -19.50 8.66
N LEU A 161 7.98 -19.56 7.38
CA LEU A 161 9.37 -19.84 7.00
C LEU A 161 10.34 -18.81 7.60
N SER A 162 9.94 -17.55 7.74
CA SER A 162 10.78 -16.49 8.30
C SER A 162 11.19 -16.74 9.77
N TYR A 163 10.40 -17.54 10.51
CA TYR A 163 10.67 -17.92 11.91
C TYR A 163 11.43 -19.25 12.05
N LEU A 164 11.62 -20.02 10.97
CA LEU A 164 12.28 -21.32 11.07
C LEU A 164 13.76 -21.19 11.48
N PRO A 165 14.22 -22.10 12.38
CA PRO A 165 15.64 -22.20 12.69
C PRO A 165 16.44 -22.50 11.43
N GLY A 166 17.44 -21.65 11.13
CA GLY A 166 18.23 -21.70 9.88
C GLY A 166 17.91 -20.57 8.90
N ILE A 167 16.66 -20.15 8.77
CA ILE A 167 16.29 -18.91 8.08
C ILE A 167 16.45 -17.75 9.04
N ASN A 168 15.80 -17.81 10.20
CA ASN A 168 15.96 -16.91 11.34
C ASN A 168 16.01 -15.42 10.97
N VAL A 169 15.06 -15.02 10.11
CA VAL A 169 14.90 -13.62 9.69
C VAL A 169 14.10 -12.85 10.72
N LEU A 170 13.03 -13.48 11.23
CA LEU A 170 12.22 -12.97 12.32
C LEU A 170 12.46 -13.81 13.58
N ASP A 171 12.53 -13.15 14.72
CA ASP A 171 12.72 -13.74 16.03
C ASP A 171 11.45 -13.60 16.90
N ARG A 172 11.52 -14.18 18.08
CA ARG A 172 10.41 -14.15 19.04
C ARG A 172 10.08 -12.73 19.49
N GLU A 173 11.06 -11.87 19.55
CA GLU A 173 10.89 -10.47 19.92
C GLU A 173 10.10 -9.73 18.84
N SER A 174 10.39 -9.98 17.57
CA SER A 174 9.63 -9.44 16.43
C SER A 174 8.16 -9.82 16.49
N PHE A 175 7.84 -11.07 16.95
CA PHE A 175 6.46 -11.49 17.14
C PHE A 175 5.78 -10.77 18.31
N SER A 176 6.47 -10.59 19.44
CA SER A 176 5.90 -9.88 20.61
C SER A 176 5.68 -8.39 20.36
N ASN A 177 6.39 -7.81 19.42
CA ASN A 177 6.25 -6.40 18.99
C ASN A 177 5.10 -6.17 17.98
N LEU A 178 4.35 -7.23 17.62
CA LEU A 178 3.16 -7.06 16.78
C LEU A 178 2.10 -6.21 17.51
N ASN A 179 1.58 -5.23 16.81
CA ASN A 179 0.51 -4.40 17.34
C ASN A 179 -0.84 -5.14 17.29
N ILE A 180 -1.09 -5.97 18.31
CA ILE A 180 -2.32 -6.75 18.43
C ILE A 180 -3.56 -5.83 18.48
N VAL A 181 -3.47 -4.67 19.11
CA VAL A 181 -4.57 -3.70 19.19
C VAL A 181 -4.99 -3.26 17.79
N PHE A 182 -4.01 -3.03 16.91
CA PHE A 182 -4.28 -2.67 15.52
C PHE A 182 -4.94 -3.82 14.73
N LEU A 183 -4.52 -5.06 14.96
CA LEU A 183 -5.16 -6.23 14.33
C LEU A 183 -6.62 -6.37 14.78
N VAL A 184 -6.89 -6.22 16.07
CA VAL A 184 -8.26 -6.24 16.62
C VAL A 184 -9.10 -5.10 16.05
N PHE A 185 -8.54 -3.90 15.93
CA PHE A 185 -9.21 -2.76 15.31
C PHE A 185 -9.63 -3.03 13.86
N ILE A 186 -8.71 -3.52 13.01
CA ILE A 186 -9.01 -3.87 11.62
C ILE A 186 -10.10 -4.94 11.55
N THR A 187 -9.97 -6.00 12.36
CA THR A 187 -10.97 -7.08 12.43
C THR A 187 -12.33 -6.55 12.83
N GLY A 188 -12.39 -5.61 13.79
CA GLY A 188 -13.62 -4.94 14.20
C GLY A 188 -14.25 -4.13 13.06
N CYS A 189 -13.46 -3.36 12.32
CA CYS A 189 -13.94 -2.61 11.16
C CYS A 189 -14.51 -3.54 10.08
N MET A 190 -13.84 -4.65 9.79
CA MET A 190 -14.34 -5.67 8.85
C MET A 190 -15.63 -6.32 9.35
N ALA A 191 -15.72 -6.63 10.64
CA ALA A 191 -16.93 -7.21 11.24
C ALA A 191 -18.14 -6.27 11.10
N ILE A 192 -17.97 -4.96 11.29
CA ILE A 192 -19.03 -3.97 11.09
C ILE A 192 -19.54 -4.01 9.65
N GLY A 193 -18.64 -4.04 8.67
CA GLY A 193 -19.01 -4.16 7.26
C GLY A 193 -19.77 -5.45 6.94
N PHE A 194 -19.31 -6.58 7.50
CA PHE A 194 -19.95 -7.88 7.33
C PHE A 194 -21.34 -7.93 7.97
N VAL A 195 -21.47 -7.45 9.20
CA VAL A 195 -22.76 -7.36 9.91
C VAL A 195 -23.71 -6.42 9.17
N GLY A 196 -23.24 -5.25 8.72
CA GLY A 196 -24.03 -4.32 7.91
C GLY A 196 -24.58 -4.96 6.64
N GLY A 197 -23.76 -5.80 5.99
CA GLY A 197 -24.22 -6.61 4.84
C GLY A 197 -25.28 -7.65 5.21
N SER A 198 -25.09 -8.37 6.32
CA SER A 198 -26.00 -9.45 6.75
C SER A 198 -27.35 -8.94 7.24
N VAL A 199 -27.40 -7.80 7.91
CA VAL A 199 -28.66 -7.17 8.34
C VAL A 199 -29.36 -6.35 7.24
N GLY A 200 -28.77 -6.27 6.05
CA GLY A 200 -29.34 -5.57 4.92
C GLY A 200 -29.17 -4.04 4.92
N ALA A 201 -28.36 -3.49 5.83
CA ALA A 201 -28.07 -2.06 5.91
C ALA A 201 -27.46 -1.54 4.59
N ASN A 202 -26.58 -2.32 3.97
CA ASN A 202 -25.97 -1.98 2.68
C ASN A 202 -27.03 -1.93 1.55
N LYS A 203 -27.98 -2.87 1.55
CA LYS A 203 -29.09 -2.88 0.58
C LYS A 203 -29.99 -1.67 0.75
N TRP A 204 -30.29 -1.31 1.98
CA TRP A 204 -31.07 -0.11 2.30
C TRP A 204 -30.35 1.17 1.84
N ALA A 205 -29.06 1.30 2.13
CA ALA A 205 -28.26 2.44 1.71
C ALA A 205 -28.21 2.56 0.17
N VAL A 206 -27.95 1.46 -0.52
CA VAL A 206 -27.97 1.42 -2.00
C VAL A 206 -29.35 1.79 -2.54
N ALA A 207 -30.42 1.23 -2.00
CA ALA A 207 -31.79 1.54 -2.42
C ALA A 207 -32.17 3.02 -2.22
N SER A 208 -31.54 3.68 -1.23
CA SER A 208 -31.75 5.11 -0.98
C SER A 208 -30.95 6.01 -1.91
N ILE A 209 -29.75 5.57 -2.33
CA ILE A 209 -28.83 6.36 -3.15
C ILE A 209 -29.09 6.19 -4.64
N VAL A 210 -29.40 4.96 -5.10
CA VAL A 210 -29.59 4.65 -6.52
C VAL A 210 -30.67 5.54 -7.19
N PRO A 211 -31.85 5.80 -6.58
CA PRO A 211 -32.84 6.69 -7.17
C PRO A 211 -32.34 8.12 -7.40
N LEU A 212 -31.41 8.59 -6.56
CA LEU A 212 -30.82 9.94 -6.70
C LEU A 212 -29.84 10.02 -7.89
N LEU A 213 -29.28 8.87 -8.28
CA LEU A 213 -28.37 8.75 -9.42
C LEU A 213 -29.10 8.39 -10.72
N GLN A 214 -30.35 7.95 -10.64
CA GLN A 214 -31.17 7.67 -11.81
C GLN A 214 -31.48 8.97 -12.57
N GLY A 215 -30.99 9.07 -13.79
CA GLY A 215 -31.07 10.28 -14.62
C GLY A 215 -29.72 10.93 -14.89
N TRP A 216 -28.68 10.52 -14.17
CA TRP A 216 -27.31 10.90 -14.49
C TRP A 216 -26.72 9.76 -15.36
N GLY A 217 -26.07 10.10 -16.46
CA GLY A 217 -25.46 9.08 -17.32
C GLY A 217 -24.52 8.16 -16.53
N GLU A 218 -24.27 6.95 -17.02
CA GLU A 218 -23.47 5.91 -16.34
C GLU A 218 -22.13 6.46 -15.80
N THR A 219 -21.43 7.26 -16.61
CA THR A 219 -20.15 7.88 -16.23
C THR A 219 -20.27 8.81 -15.03
N MET A 220 -21.34 9.64 -14.99
CA MET A 220 -21.56 10.60 -13.92
C MET A 220 -21.98 9.90 -12.62
N SER A 221 -22.77 8.83 -12.74
CA SER A 221 -23.14 7.99 -11.58
C SER A 221 -21.93 7.32 -10.94
N VAL A 222 -20.98 6.83 -11.75
CA VAL A 222 -19.71 6.26 -11.25
C VAL A 222 -18.84 7.33 -10.57
N VAL A 223 -18.71 8.51 -11.17
CA VAL A 223 -17.93 9.62 -10.58
C VAL A 223 -18.52 10.05 -9.26
N CYS A 224 -19.85 10.18 -9.16
CA CYS A 224 -20.52 10.55 -7.91
C CYS A 224 -20.41 9.46 -6.84
N ALA A 225 -20.55 8.19 -7.22
CA ALA A 225 -20.34 7.08 -6.30
C ALA A 225 -18.90 7.07 -5.76
N TYR A 226 -17.91 7.39 -6.59
CA TYR A 226 -16.51 7.48 -6.20
C TYR A 226 -16.21 8.70 -5.31
N ALA A 227 -16.92 9.81 -5.52
CA ALA A 227 -16.76 11.03 -4.71
C ALA A 227 -17.45 10.94 -3.34
N ALA A 228 -18.42 10.04 -3.20
CA ALA A 228 -19.18 9.81 -1.96
C ALA A 228 -18.53 8.75 -1.03
N GLY A 229 -17.61 7.93 -1.54
CA GLY A 229 -16.89 6.88 -0.79
C GLY A 229 -15.53 7.31 -0.34
#